data_60a5e6ced42b39cc89e59356382a826b
#
_entry.id   60a5e6ced42b39cc89e59356382a826b
#
_cell.length_a   1.000
_cell.length_b   1.000
_cell.length_c   1.000
_cell.angle_alpha   90.00
_cell.angle_beta   90.00
_cell.angle_gamma   90.00
#
_symmetry.space_group_name_H-M   'P 1'
#
loop_
_entity.id
_entity.type
_entity.pdbx_description
1 polymer ?
#
loop_
_entity_poly.entity_id
_entity_poly.type
_entity_poly.pdbx_seq_one_letter_code
_entity_poly.pdbx_strand_id
1 'polypeptide(L)'
;ADVAKKAATPPVSALTVNPAPADSACLQAFREAAEKRLSTSKRTALLADFLVLRHGLRTALQTWVKEVPMAHATMLMGKGIFDERQSGFYGTYSGSASAAPVKEAIEGADTVLCIGTRFTDTLTAGFTHQLTPDQTIEVQPHASRVGDVWFTGIPMREAIETLTALCKTYVRDTRAPSDHSGFSFPTIEGALTQES
;
A
#
# COMPACT_ATOMS: atom_id res chain seq x y z
N ALA A 1 -11.16 -14.61 26.56
CA ALA A 1 -10.48 -14.75 27.86
C ALA A 1 -10.37 -16.19 28.32
N ASP A 2 -11.33 -17.06 27.94
CA ASP A 2 -11.38 -18.46 28.44
C ASP A 2 -10.31 -19.38 27.82
N VAL A 3 -9.82 -19.05 26.63
CA VAL A 3 -8.77 -19.84 25.93
C VAL A 3 -7.39 -19.65 26.58
N ALA A 4 -7.12 -18.46 27.10
CA ALA A 4 -5.81 -18.14 27.69
C ALA A 4 -5.50 -18.90 28.99
N LYS A 5 -6.54 -19.46 29.64
CA LYS A 5 -6.42 -20.25 30.89
C LYS A 5 -6.34 -21.75 30.66
N LYS A 6 -6.51 -22.22 29.43
CA LYS A 6 -6.42 -23.65 29.11
C LYS A 6 -4.97 -24.10 29.02
N ALA A 7 -4.67 -25.23 29.68
CA ALA A 7 -3.38 -25.89 29.50
C ALA A 7 -3.21 -26.26 28.03
N ALA A 8 -2.08 -25.87 27.43
CA ALA A 8 -1.73 -26.25 26.08
C ALA A 8 -0.41 -27.04 26.07
N THR A 9 -0.36 -28.05 25.24
CA THR A 9 0.90 -28.75 24.96
C THR A 9 1.59 -28.00 23.83
N PRO A 10 2.82 -27.49 24.04
CA PRO A 10 3.53 -26.83 22.95
C PRO A 10 3.78 -27.84 21.82
N PRO A 11 3.76 -27.38 20.54
CA PRO A 11 4.06 -28.24 19.41
C PRO A 11 5.51 -28.77 19.50
N VAL A 12 5.71 -30.01 19.09
CA VAL A 12 7.04 -30.69 19.10
C VAL A 12 7.99 -30.07 18.04
N SER A 13 7.45 -29.39 17.05
CA SER A 13 8.18 -28.71 15.97
C SER A 13 7.55 -27.37 15.65
N ALA A 14 8.31 -26.49 15.02
CA ALA A 14 7.78 -25.23 14.54
C ALA A 14 6.61 -25.46 13.56
N LEU A 15 5.51 -24.73 13.77
CA LEU A 15 4.39 -24.77 12.84
C LEU A 15 4.80 -24.07 11.54
N THR A 16 4.76 -24.82 10.44
CA THR A 16 4.95 -24.23 9.11
C THR A 16 3.58 -23.94 8.52
N VAL A 17 3.26 -22.66 8.39
CA VAL A 17 2.03 -22.21 7.73
C VAL A 17 2.40 -21.77 6.33
N ASN A 18 2.16 -22.62 5.34
CA ASN A 18 2.26 -22.24 3.94
C ASN A 18 0.86 -21.84 3.47
N PRO A 19 0.63 -20.59 3.05
CA PRO A 19 -0.63 -20.21 2.44
C PRO A 19 -0.85 -21.06 1.19
N ALA A 20 -2.09 -21.53 0.99
CA ALA A 20 -2.44 -22.20 -0.25
C ALA A 20 -2.23 -21.24 -1.42
N PRO A 21 -1.72 -21.70 -2.57
CA PRO A 21 -1.62 -20.88 -3.76
C PRO A 21 -3.02 -20.43 -4.22
N ALA A 22 -3.09 -19.33 -4.95
CA ALA A 22 -4.34 -18.88 -5.55
C ALA A 22 -4.90 -19.92 -6.52
N ASP A 23 -6.23 -20.00 -6.59
CA ASP A 23 -6.87 -20.65 -7.73
C ASP A 23 -6.47 -19.97 -9.03
N SER A 24 -5.98 -20.72 -10.00
CA SER A 24 -5.44 -20.17 -11.23
C SER A 24 -6.47 -19.40 -12.07
N ALA A 25 -7.74 -19.83 -12.05
CA ALA A 25 -8.81 -19.15 -12.77
C ALA A 25 -9.16 -17.83 -12.09
N CYS A 26 -9.19 -17.79 -10.74
CA CYS A 26 -9.44 -16.58 -9.99
C CYS A 26 -8.28 -15.56 -10.15
N LEU A 27 -7.03 -16.02 -10.10
CA LEU A 27 -5.87 -15.16 -10.33
C LEU A 27 -5.84 -14.59 -11.75
N GLN A 28 -6.21 -15.40 -12.75
CA GLN A 28 -6.29 -14.94 -14.13
C GLN A 28 -7.41 -13.90 -14.33
N ALA A 29 -8.58 -14.12 -13.73
CA ALA A 29 -9.68 -13.15 -13.78
C ALA A 29 -9.30 -11.82 -13.09
N PHE A 30 -8.60 -11.87 -11.96
CA PHE A 30 -8.05 -10.69 -11.30
C PHE A 30 -7.06 -9.95 -12.22
N ARG A 31 -6.14 -10.71 -12.84
CA ARG A 31 -5.17 -10.16 -13.77
C ARG A 31 -5.84 -9.41 -14.93
N GLU A 32 -6.83 -10.01 -15.58
CA GLU A 32 -7.55 -9.41 -16.71
C GLU A 32 -8.31 -8.14 -16.30
N ALA A 33 -8.96 -8.15 -15.13
CA ALA A 33 -9.64 -6.97 -14.60
C ALA A 33 -8.65 -5.84 -14.28
N ALA A 34 -7.53 -6.16 -13.64
CA ALA A 34 -6.48 -5.19 -13.32
C ALA A 34 -5.80 -4.65 -14.59
N GLU A 35 -5.53 -5.50 -15.57
CA GLU A 35 -4.96 -5.10 -16.85
C GLU A 35 -5.87 -4.13 -17.59
N LYS A 36 -7.17 -4.44 -17.69
CA LYS A 36 -8.17 -3.54 -18.28
C LYS A 36 -8.16 -2.16 -17.61
N ARG A 37 -8.04 -2.12 -16.29
CA ARG A 37 -7.98 -0.87 -15.54
C ARG A 37 -6.70 -0.10 -15.79
N LEU A 38 -5.55 -0.76 -15.69
CA LEU A 38 -4.24 -0.14 -15.85
C LEU A 38 -3.97 0.34 -17.27
N SER A 39 -4.47 -0.38 -18.30
CA SER A 39 -4.27 -0.01 -19.70
C SER A 39 -4.93 1.32 -20.09
N THR A 40 -5.93 1.75 -19.35
CA THR A 40 -6.62 3.04 -19.55
C THR A 40 -6.17 4.14 -18.63
N SER A 41 -5.37 3.81 -17.60
CA SER A 41 -4.88 4.76 -16.60
C SER A 41 -3.76 5.62 -17.16
N LYS A 42 -3.86 6.92 -16.98
CA LYS A 42 -2.80 7.88 -17.34
C LYS A 42 -1.91 8.19 -16.14
N ARG A 43 -2.49 8.22 -14.95
CA ARG A 43 -1.79 8.46 -13.69
C ARG A 43 -2.12 7.35 -12.71
N THR A 44 -1.12 6.56 -12.36
CA THR A 44 -1.24 5.49 -11.37
C THR A 44 -0.44 5.86 -10.14
N ALA A 45 -1.04 5.70 -8.97
CA ALA A 45 -0.38 5.89 -7.68
C ALA A 45 -0.48 4.63 -6.82
N LEU A 46 0.43 4.48 -5.87
CA LEU A 46 0.45 3.37 -4.92
C LEU A 46 0.31 3.89 -3.50
N LEU A 47 -0.65 3.36 -2.77
CA LEU A 47 -0.88 3.62 -1.36
C LEU A 47 -0.70 2.32 -0.56
N ALA A 48 0.27 2.28 0.35
CA ALA A 48 0.58 1.10 1.14
C ALA A 48 0.31 1.30 2.62
N ASP A 49 -0.07 0.22 3.33
CA ASP A 49 -0.26 0.28 4.77
C ASP A 49 0.24 -1.00 5.47
N PHE A 50 0.01 -1.06 6.77
CA PHE A 50 0.63 -1.98 7.73
C PHE A 50 0.48 -3.47 7.43
N LEU A 51 -0.56 -3.90 6.70
CA LEU A 51 -0.71 -5.32 6.35
C LEU A 51 0.44 -5.81 5.48
N VAL A 52 1.05 -4.94 4.69
CA VAL A 52 2.29 -5.25 3.95
C VAL A 52 3.41 -5.69 4.90
N LEU A 53 3.58 -4.98 6.02
CA LEU A 53 4.58 -5.30 7.04
C LEU A 53 4.25 -6.62 7.75
N ARG A 54 2.97 -6.81 8.11
CA ARG A 54 2.50 -8.02 8.80
C ARG A 54 2.67 -9.28 7.96
N HIS A 55 2.59 -9.16 6.64
CA HIS A 55 2.77 -10.28 5.71
C HIS A 55 4.20 -10.39 5.14
N GLY A 56 5.16 -9.61 5.67
CA GLY A 56 6.58 -9.68 5.28
C GLY A 56 6.85 -9.27 3.83
N LEU A 57 6.02 -8.37 3.26
CA LEU A 57 6.08 -7.98 1.85
C LEU A 57 6.73 -6.62 1.61
N ARG A 58 7.37 -6.04 2.63
CA ARG A 58 8.07 -4.75 2.54
C ARG A 58 9.05 -4.70 1.37
N THR A 59 9.94 -5.69 1.30
CA THR A 59 10.96 -5.76 0.25
C THR A 59 10.35 -5.86 -1.14
N ALA A 60 9.25 -6.59 -1.30
CA ALA A 60 8.56 -6.69 -2.58
C ALA A 60 8.05 -5.32 -3.06
N LEU A 61 7.43 -4.51 -2.17
CA LEU A 61 6.98 -3.18 -2.51
C LEU A 61 8.14 -2.20 -2.77
N GLN A 62 9.22 -2.29 -2.00
CA GLN A 62 10.41 -1.47 -2.22
C GLN A 62 11.05 -1.76 -3.58
N THR A 63 11.09 -3.02 -3.98
CA THR A 63 11.56 -3.43 -5.31
C THR A 63 10.60 -2.91 -6.38
N TRP A 64 9.30 -3.06 -6.18
CA TRP A 64 8.29 -2.60 -7.12
C TRP A 64 8.44 -1.11 -7.47
N VAL A 65 8.49 -0.23 -6.48
CA VAL A 65 8.58 1.23 -6.73
C VAL A 65 9.94 1.67 -7.28
N LYS A 66 10.98 0.84 -7.16
CA LYS A 66 12.27 1.05 -7.84
C LYS A 66 12.22 0.68 -9.31
N GLU A 67 11.55 -0.43 -9.63
CA GLU A 67 11.45 -0.95 -11.00
C GLU A 67 10.38 -0.23 -11.83
N VAL A 68 9.32 0.22 -11.17
CA VAL A 68 8.21 0.95 -11.80
C VAL A 68 8.04 2.30 -11.10
N PRO A 69 8.67 3.34 -11.62
CA PRO A 69 8.58 4.68 -11.05
C PRO A 69 7.14 5.22 -11.11
N MET A 70 6.54 5.43 -9.95
CA MET A 70 5.20 6.02 -9.80
C MET A 70 5.08 6.80 -8.50
N ALA A 71 4.09 7.68 -8.42
CA ALA A 71 3.74 8.33 -7.17
C ALA A 71 3.36 7.28 -6.12
N HIS A 72 3.94 7.37 -4.93
CA HIS A 72 3.61 6.45 -3.85
C HIS A 72 3.60 7.15 -2.48
N ALA A 73 2.76 6.63 -1.61
CA ALA A 73 2.57 7.12 -0.25
C ALA A 73 2.29 5.95 0.71
N THR A 74 2.35 6.21 1.99
CA THR A 74 1.87 5.27 3.01
C THR A 74 0.68 5.85 3.76
N MET A 75 -0.17 5.01 4.32
CA MET A 75 -1.01 5.44 5.43
C MET A 75 -0.17 5.50 6.72
N LEU A 76 -0.72 6.04 7.78
CA LEU A 76 0.01 6.31 9.02
C LEU A 76 0.69 5.05 9.61
N MET A 77 0.01 3.92 9.61
CA MET A 77 0.57 2.67 10.16
C MET A 77 1.51 1.95 9.20
N GLY A 78 1.55 2.36 7.93
CA GLY A 78 2.49 1.89 6.92
C GLY A 78 3.82 2.65 6.88
N LYS A 79 4.00 3.63 7.76
CA LYS A 79 5.25 4.41 7.80
C LYS A 79 6.48 3.50 7.90
N GLY A 80 7.49 3.78 7.08
CA GLY A 80 8.71 2.98 6.99
C GLY A 80 8.63 1.80 6.00
N ILE A 81 7.53 1.60 5.27
CA ILE A 81 7.48 0.63 4.16
C ILE A 81 8.45 1.06 3.06
N PHE A 82 8.44 2.33 2.69
CA PHE A 82 9.33 2.91 1.68
C PHE A 82 10.48 3.70 2.30
N ASP A 83 11.54 3.94 1.55
CA ASP A 83 12.52 4.98 1.87
C ASP A 83 11.89 6.34 1.54
N GLU A 84 11.68 7.15 2.56
CA GLU A 84 10.99 8.45 2.43
C GLU A 84 11.79 9.46 1.58
N ARG A 85 13.09 9.19 1.32
CA ARG A 85 13.94 9.99 0.43
C ARG A 85 13.86 9.56 -1.03
N GLN A 86 13.18 8.44 -1.31
CA GLN A 86 13.08 7.92 -2.67
C GLN A 86 12.20 8.84 -3.52
N SER A 87 12.66 9.14 -4.74
CA SER A 87 11.87 9.89 -5.72
C SER A 87 10.53 9.20 -5.98
N GLY A 88 9.45 9.99 -5.97
CA GLY A 88 8.08 9.50 -6.10
C GLY A 88 7.39 9.20 -4.77
N PHE A 89 8.09 9.26 -3.63
CA PHE A 89 7.47 9.21 -2.32
C PHE A 89 6.90 10.60 -1.95
N TYR A 90 5.61 10.66 -1.67
CA TYR A 90 4.91 11.90 -1.38
C TYR A 90 4.65 12.12 0.12
N GLY A 91 4.72 11.08 0.93
CA GLY A 91 4.50 11.20 2.38
C GLY A 91 3.41 10.27 2.92
N THR A 92 2.74 10.72 3.99
CA THR A 92 1.67 9.96 4.65
C THR A 92 0.31 10.49 4.23
N TYR A 93 -0.54 9.60 3.73
CA TYR A 93 -1.92 9.89 3.36
C TYR A 93 -2.86 9.63 4.54
N SER A 94 -3.73 10.60 4.83
CA SER A 94 -4.74 10.54 5.90
C SER A 94 -5.99 11.34 5.53
N GLY A 95 -6.56 11.13 4.35
CA GLY A 95 -7.73 11.87 3.89
C GLY A 95 -7.51 13.39 3.87
N SER A 96 -8.43 14.15 4.45
CA SER A 96 -8.35 15.62 4.49
C SER A 96 -7.19 16.17 5.33
N ALA A 97 -6.62 15.36 6.24
CA ALA A 97 -5.47 15.74 7.05
C ALA A 97 -4.12 15.54 6.33
N SER A 98 -4.13 15.03 5.10
CA SER A 98 -2.93 14.89 4.28
C SER A 98 -2.39 16.25 3.86
N ALA A 99 -1.06 16.38 3.73
CA ALA A 99 -0.48 17.50 3.02
C ALA A 99 -1.00 17.57 1.57
N ALA A 100 -1.19 18.78 1.05
CA ALA A 100 -1.80 18.97 -0.27
C ALA A 100 -1.13 18.16 -1.40
N PRO A 101 0.22 18.09 -1.51
CA PRO A 101 0.87 17.28 -2.55
C PRO A 101 0.58 15.78 -2.41
N VAL A 102 0.47 15.25 -1.18
CA VAL A 102 0.15 13.83 -0.94
C VAL A 102 -1.27 13.55 -1.38
N LYS A 103 -2.21 14.43 -1.01
CA LYS A 103 -3.61 14.30 -1.37
C LYS A 103 -3.79 14.33 -2.88
N GLU A 104 -3.16 15.30 -3.56
CA GLU A 104 -3.21 15.44 -5.00
C GLU A 104 -2.61 14.23 -5.73
N ALA A 105 -1.47 13.71 -5.25
CA ALA A 105 -0.82 12.55 -5.84
C ALA A 105 -1.69 11.28 -5.74
N ILE A 106 -2.42 11.10 -4.64
CA ILE A 106 -3.23 9.90 -4.38
C ILE A 106 -4.65 10.08 -4.94
N GLU A 107 -5.38 11.11 -4.51
CA GLU A 107 -6.78 11.29 -4.92
C GLU A 107 -6.92 11.76 -6.38
N GLY A 108 -5.90 12.44 -6.91
CA GLY A 108 -5.86 12.90 -8.30
C GLY A 108 -5.39 11.85 -9.31
N ALA A 109 -4.99 10.65 -8.87
CA ALA A 109 -4.61 9.56 -9.78
C ALA A 109 -5.84 8.90 -10.40
N ASP A 110 -5.74 8.44 -11.66
CA ASP A 110 -6.83 7.72 -12.33
C ASP A 110 -6.99 6.30 -11.76
N THR A 111 -5.89 5.73 -11.26
CA THR A 111 -5.88 4.41 -10.61
C THR A 111 -4.98 4.46 -9.37
N VAL A 112 -5.51 4.04 -8.23
CA VAL A 112 -4.79 3.92 -6.97
C VAL A 112 -4.69 2.46 -6.56
N LEU A 113 -3.46 1.98 -6.44
CA LEU A 113 -3.13 0.64 -5.97
C LEU A 113 -3.09 0.66 -4.44
N CYS A 114 -4.14 0.21 -3.78
CA CYS A 114 -4.29 0.20 -2.34
C CYS A 114 -3.79 -1.15 -1.77
N ILE A 115 -2.55 -1.19 -1.32
CA ILE A 115 -1.89 -2.44 -0.90
C ILE A 115 -1.88 -2.58 0.62
N GLY A 116 -2.69 -3.49 1.14
CA GLY A 116 -2.77 -3.78 2.58
C GLY A 116 -3.31 -2.62 3.41
N THR A 117 -4.08 -1.75 2.80
CA THR A 117 -4.67 -0.56 3.41
C THR A 117 -5.89 -0.91 4.28
N ARG A 118 -6.11 -0.10 5.31
CA ARG A 118 -7.33 -0.10 6.12
C ARG A 118 -7.84 1.32 6.27
N PHE A 119 -9.00 1.60 5.69
CA PHE A 119 -9.66 2.89 5.82
C PHE A 119 -10.52 2.87 7.08
N THR A 120 -10.00 3.45 8.17
CA THR A 120 -10.72 3.66 9.42
C THR A 120 -10.91 5.15 9.64
N ASP A 121 -11.77 5.52 10.56
CA ASP A 121 -12.00 6.91 10.97
C ASP A 121 -10.70 7.62 11.35
N THR A 122 -9.90 7.00 12.22
CA THR A 122 -8.64 7.55 12.69
C THR A 122 -7.60 7.71 11.59
N LEU A 123 -7.50 6.72 10.67
CA LEU A 123 -6.49 6.74 9.62
C LEU A 123 -6.86 7.64 8.43
N THR A 124 -8.12 8.04 8.32
CA THR A 124 -8.63 8.85 7.20
C THR A 124 -9.23 10.18 7.66
N ALA A 125 -8.91 10.63 8.87
CA ALA A 125 -9.46 11.85 9.44
C ALA A 125 -11.00 11.90 9.36
N GLY A 126 -11.67 10.84 9.86
CA GLY A 126 -13.13 10.75 9.88
C GLY A 126 -13.72 10.34 8.52
N PHE A 127 -13.09 9.42 7.79
CA PHE A 127 -13.52 8.94 6.46
C PHE A 127 -13.59 10.04 5.40
N THR A 128 -12.69 11.01 5.47
CA THR A 128 -12.65 12.14 4.53
C THR A 128 -11.88 11.88 3.23
N HIS A 129 -11.41 10.64 3.03
CA HIS A 129 -10.77 10.24 1.77
C HIS A 129 -11.76 10.30 0.59
N GLN A 130 -11.28 10.71 -0.57
CA GLN A 130 -12.08 10.87 -1.79
C GLN A 130 -11.82 9.75 -2.82
N LEU A 131 -11.31 8.59 -2.35
CA LEU A 131 -11.08 7.44 -3.22
C LEU A 131 -12.39 6.68 -3.46
N THR A 132 -12.69 6.42 -4.73
CA THR A 132 -13.87 5.65 -5.12
C THR A 132 -13.50 4.21 -5.51
N PRO A 133 -14.43 3.25 -5.44
CA PRO A 133 -14.16 1.89 -5.90
C PRO A 133 -13.66 1.83 -7.33
N ASP A 134 -14.25 2.59 -8.23
CA ASP A 134 -13.86 2.64 -9.66
C ASP A 134 -12.42 3.13 -9.88
N GLN A 135 -11.88 3.88 -8.94
CA GLN A 135 -10.53 4.41 -8.99
C GLN A 135 -9.51 3.44 -8.37
N THR A 136 -9.95 2.41 -7.64
CA THR A 136 -9.06 1.61 -6.81
C THR A 136 -8.88 0.17 -7.30
N ILE A 137 -7.65 -0.33 -7.14
CA ILE A 137 -7.34 -1.75 -7.08
C ILE A 137 -6.84 -2.03 -5.66
N GLU A 138 -7.62 -2.78 -4.89
CA GLU A 138 -7.26 -3.14 -3.51
C GLU A 138 -6.65 -4.53 -3.45
N VAL A 139 -5.60 -4.67 -2.64
CA VAL A 139 -4.98 -5.95 -2.31
C VAL A 139 -4.99 -6.14 -0.81
N GLN A 140 -5.72 -7.15 -0.37
CA GLN A 140 -5.83 -7.59 1.01
C GLN A 140 -5.14 -8.94 1.20
N PRO A 141 -4.92 -9.45 2.42
CA PRO A 141 -4.16 -10.68 2.67
C PRO A 141 -4.58 -11.90 1.85
N HIS A 142 -5.89 -12.07 1.61
CA HIS A 142 -6.46 -13.24 0.94
C HIS A 142 -7.53 -12.88 -0.09
N ALA A 143 -7.63 -11.62 -0.45
CA ALA A 143 -8.59 -11.15 -1.46
C ALA A 143 -8.07 -9.89 -2.13
N SER A 144 -8.46 -9.68 -3.38
CA SER A 144 -8.20 -8.45 -4.11
C SER A 144 -9.48 -7.93 -4.72
N ARG A 145 -9.55 -6.62 -4.98
CA ARG A 145 -10.72 -5.98 -5.58
C ARG A 145 -10.29 -5.05 -6.72
N VAL A 146 -11.02 -5.08 -7.81
CA VAL A 146 -10.88 -4.11 -8.91
C VAL A 146 -12.24 -3.48 -9.15
N GLY A 147 -12.36 -2.19 -8.92
CA GLY A 147 -13.67 -1.55 -8.89
C GLY A 147 -14.55 -2.18 -7.81
N ASP A 148 -15.72 -2.65 -8.17
CA ASP A 148 -16.65 -3.34 -7.26
C ASP A 148 -16.53 -4.87 -7.27
N VAL A 149 -15.61 -5.43 -8.07
CA VAL A 149 -15.47 -6.88 -8.21
C VAL A 149 -14.40 -7.42 -7.29
N TRP A 150 -14.78 -8.38 -6.43
CA TRP A 150 -13.88 -9.08 -5.51
C TRP A 150 -13.39 -10.40 -6.08
N PHE A 151 -12.12 -10.66 -5.87
CA PHE A 151 -11.40 -11.89 -6.20
C PHE A 151 -10.86 -12.49 -4.90
N THR A 152 -11.48 -13.57 -4.43
CA THR A 152 -11.14 -14.19 -3.13
C THR A 152 -10.15 -15.33 -3.27
N GLY A 153 -9.42 -15.64 -2.20
CA GLY A 153 -8.45 -16.73 -2.21
C GLY A 153 -7.13 -16.40 -2.91
N ILE A 154 -6.89 -15.14 -3.26
CA ILE A 154 -5.60 -14.71 -3.84
C ILE A 154 -4.70 -14.22 -2.71
N PRO A 155 -3.58 -14.90 -2.42
CA PRO A 155 -2.59 -14.40 -1.46
C PRO A 155 -2.04 -13.03 -1.88
N MET A 156 -1.83 -12.14 -0.90
CA MET A 156 -1.32 -10.79 -1.14
C MET A 156 -0.02 -10.78 -1.98
N ARG A 157 0.86 -11.74 -1.76
CA ARG A 157 2.12 -11.87 -2.53
C ARG A 157 1.86 -12.05 -4.02
N GLU A 158 1.00 -13.00 -4.39
CA GLU A 158 0.69 -13.30 -5.80
C GLU A 158 -0.02 -12.13 -6.48
N ALA A 159 -0.91 -11.42 -5.75
CA ALA A 159 -1.53 -10.22 -6.26
C ALA A 159 -0.51 -9.09 -6.51
N ILE A 160 0.45 -8.88 -5.60
CA ILE A 160 1.53 -7.91 -5.76
C ILE A 160 2.41 -8.26 -6.95
N GLU A 161 2.81 -9.52 -7.10
CA GLU A 161 3.62 -9.99 -8.25
C GLU A 161 2.89 -9.76 -9.58
N THR A 162 1.60 -10.08 -9.62
CA THR A 162 0.74 -9.86 -10.80
C THR A 162 0.66 -8.37 -11.15
N LEU A 163 0.37 -7.52 -10.17
CA LEU A 163 0.26 -6.07 -10.38
C LEU A 163 1.61 -5.45 -10.76
N THR A 164 2.71 -5.90 -10.15
CA THR A 164 4.06 -5.44 -10.52
C THR A 164 4.36 -5.73 -11.99
N ALA A 165 4.03 -6.92 -12.47
CA ALA A 165 4.23 -7.29 -13.88
C ALA A 165 3.37 -6.43 -14.83
N LEU A 166 2.11 -6.19 -14.48
CA LEU A 166 1.21 -5.33 -15.27
C LEU A 166 1.70 -3.87 -15.27
N CYS A 167 2.11 -3.36 -14.11
CA CYS A 167 2.60 -1.98 -14.00
C CYS A 167 3.85 -1.72 -14.83
N LYS A 168 4.75 -2.70 -14.98
CA LYS A 168 5.90 -2.58 -15.89
C LYS A 168 5.49 -2.35 -17.35
N THR A 169 4.33 -2.85 -17.73
CA THR A 169 3.81 -2.71 -19.11
C THR A 169 3.03 -1.40 -19.29
N TYR A 170 2.18 -1.06 -18.34
CA TYR A 170 1.16 -0.03 -18.51
C TYR A 170 1.46 1.30 -17.80
N VAL A 171 2.18 1.27 -16.67
CA VAL A 171 2.48 2.49 -15.93
C VAL A 171 3.61 3.25 -16.62
N ARG A 172 3.34 4.50 -16.97
CA ARG A 172 4.33 5.46 -17.47
C ARG A 172 4.80 6.32 -16.31
N ASP A 173 6.07 6.73 -16.37
CA ASP A 173 6.61 7.65 -15.37
C ASP A 173 5.86 8.98 -15.45
N THR A 174 4.98 9.21 -14.49
CA THR A 174 4.19 10.44 -14.36
C THR A 174 4.57 11.24 -13.12
N ARG A 175 5.70 10.87 -12.48
CA ARG A 175 6.18 11.57 -11.28
C ARG A 175 6.48 13.02 -11.60
N ALA A 176 5.76 13.95 -10.97
CA ALA A 176 6.38 15.24 -10.71
C ALA A 176 7.56 15.02 -9.75
N PRO A 177 8.70 15.66 -9.94
CA PRO A 177 9.78 15.59 -8.96
C PRO A 177 9.19 15.98 -7.60
N SER A 178 9.30 15.10 -6.62
CA SER A 178 8.97 15.47 -5.25
C SER A 178 10.03 16.48 -4.81
N ASP A 179 9.69 17.75 -4.91
CA ASP A 179 10.51 18.81 -4.36
C ASP A 179 10.38 18.76 -2.83
N HIS A 180 11.24 18.00 -2.19
CA HIS A 180 11.36 17.96 -0.74
C HIS A 180 12.22 19.12 -0.21
N SER A 181 12.65 20.06 -1.07
CA SER A 181 13.50 21.19 -0.71
C SER A 181 12.85 22.20 0.25
N GLY A 182 11.53 22.09 0.48
CA GLY A 182 10.78 22.96 1.39
C GLY A 182 10.76 22.50 2.86
N PHE A 183 11.22 21.31 3.20
CA PHE A 183 11.31 20.85 4.60
C PHE A 183 12.70 21.15 5.18
N SER A 184 12.91 22.36 5.68
CA SER A 184 14.00 22.62 6.62
C SER A 184 13.51 22.20 8.00
N PHE A 185 14.11 21.16 8.58
CA PHE A 185 13.96 20.94 10.02
C PHE A 185 14.62 22.11 10.74
N PRO A 186 13.97 22.71 11.75
CA PRO A 186 14.65 23.69 12.58
C PRO A 186 15.87 23.01 13.20
N THR A 187 17.04 23.60 13.00
CA THR A 187 18.25 23.15 13.67
C THR A 187 18.07 23.48 15.16
N ILE A 188 17.90 22.46 15.98
CA ILE A 188 17.88 22.65 17.43
C ILE A 188 19.34 22.80 17.86
N GLU A 189 19.77 24.04 18.05
CA GLU A 189 21.06 24.33 18.66
C GLU A 189 20.91 24.24 20.18
N GLY A 190 21.55 23.24 20.76
CA GLY A 190 21.60 23.02 22.20
C GLY A 190 21.31 21.57 22.60
N ALA A 191 21.77 21.20 23.77
CA ALA A 191 21.42 19.90 24.36
C ALA A 191 19.98 19.94 24.83
N LEU A 192 19.21 18.89 24.47
CA LEU A 192 17.86 18.67 25.02
C LEU A 192 18.03 18.48 26.55
N THR A 193 17.44 19.36 27.32
CA THR A 193 17.33 19.20 28.77
C THR A 193 15.97 18.67 29.14
N GLN A 194 15.85 18.02 30.28
CA GLN A 194 14.61 17.40 30.76
C GLN A 194 13.50 18.43 31.08
N GLU A 195 13.79 19.72 30.99
CA GLU A 195 12.90 20.84 31.27
C GLU A 195 12.36 21.55 29.99
N SER A 196 12.67 21.02 28.81
CA SER A 196 12.27 21.58 27.51
C SER A 196 11.16 20.79 26.84
#